data_09d187c937f70f4d184fe2a653e45eff
#
_entry.id   09d187c937f70f4d184fe2a653e45eff
#
_cell.length_a   1.000
_cell.length_b   1.000
_cell.length_c   1.000
_cell.angle_alpha   90.00
_cell.angle_beta   90.00
_cell.angle_gamma   90.00
#
_symmetry.space_group_name_H-M   'P 1'
#
loop_
_entity.id
_entity.type
_entity.pdbx_description
1 polymer ?
#
loop_
_entity_poly.entity_id
_entity_poly.type
_entity_poly.pdbx_seq_one_letter_code
_entity_poly.pdbx_strand_id
1 'polypeptide(L)'
;MTDHHTTHRTQVQEALRQKTRSVPNFPAPGVIFEDLTPVLADAEALQLLVDDLAAAATTMRAELISGLDARGFLLASAVAYKLELGLLAIRKKGKLPPPVITKEYALEYGSAALELPRNGIDLTGKKIVLIDDVLATGGTLLAAHDLITDMGGIVAGYAVVLEVTGLNGRDRLPDAPLYVVSEP
;
A
#
# COMPACT_ATOMS: atom_id res chain seq x y z
N MET A 1 26.27 9.84 7.65
CA MET A 1 25.30 8.94 7.00
C MET A 1 23.88 9.50 6.97
N THR A 2 23.55 10.54 7.70
CA THR A 2 22.21 11.18 7.78
C THR A 2 21.83 12.07 6.59
N ASP A 3 22.79 12.54 5.82
CA ASP A 3 22.55 13.54 4.75
C ASP A 3 21.92 12.97 3.48
N HIS A 4 22.26 11.74 3.08
CA HIS A 4 21.74 11.14 1.85
C HIS A 4 20.26 10.72 1.96
N HIS A 5 19.80 10.21 3.11
CA HIS A 5 18.40 9.84 3.32
C HIS A 5 17.47 11.07 3.33
N THR A 6 17.89 12.16 3.96
CA THR A 6 17.11 13.41 3.98
C THR A 6 16.98 14.00 2.59
N THR A 7 18.05 13.97 1.78
CA THR A 7 18.04 14.46 0.41
C THR A 7 17.12 13.64 -0.49
N HIS A 8 17.16 12.30 -0.38
CA HIS A 8 16.29 11.41 -1.19
C HIS A 8 14.81 11.60 -0.86
N ARG A 9 14.45 11.63 0.44
CA ARG A 9 13.06 11.88 0.87
C ARG A 9 12.53 13.22 0.36
N THR A 10 13.33 14.25 0.38
CA THR A 10 12.97 15.58 -0.15
C THR A 10 12.73 15.52 -1.67
N GLN A 11 13.54 14.76 -2.42
CA GLN A 11 13.37 14.60 -3.86
C GLN A 11 12.08 13.86 -4.23
N VAL A 12 11.77 12.76 -3.55
CA VAL A 12 10.53 12.01 -3.83
C VAL A 12 9.28 12.84 -3.48
N GLN A 13 9.29 13.56 -2.36
CA GLN A 13 8.18 14.45 -1.98
C GLN A 13 7.98 15.58 -2.98
N GLU A 14 9.07 16.17 -3.49
CA GLU A 14 8.98 17.21 -4.52
C GLU A 14 8.45 16.65 -5.84
N ALA A 15 8.89 15.46 -6.25
CA ALA A 15 8.37 14.78 -7.44
C ALA A 15 6.86 14.47 -7.31
N LEU A 16 6.42 14.02 -6.14
CA LEU A 16 5.00 13.81 -5.84
C LEU A 16 4.22 15.13 -5.93
N ARG A 17 4.70 16.18 -5.27
CA ARG A 17 4.04 17.51 -5.26
C ARG A 17 3.88 18.09 -6.67
N GLN A 18 4.87 17.89 -7.54
CA GLN A 18 4.86 18.44 -8.90
C GLN A 18 4.00 17.61 -9.87
N LYS A 19 3.92 16.30 -9.67
CA LYS A 19 3.33 15.38 -10.65
C LYS A 19 1.98 14.77 -10.23
N THR A 20 1.64 14.75 -8.93
CA THR A 20 0.32 14.30 -8.48
C THR A 20 -0.73 15.29 -8.97
N ARG A 21 -1.82 14.76 -9.53
CA ARG A 21 -2.93 15.58 -10.02
C ARG A 21 -4.12 15.46 -9.10
N SER A 22 -4.48 16.55 -8.42
CA SER A 22 -5.69 16.62 -7.61
C SER A 22 -6.92 16.84 -8.49
N VAL A 23 -7.87 15.92 -8.44
CA VAL A 23 -9.12 15.97 -9.21
C VAL A 23 -10.29 16.17 -8.25
N PRO A 24 -10.89 17.37 -8.19
CA PRO A 24 -12.00 17.63 -7.30
C PRO A 24 -13.29 16.96 -7.78
N ASN A 25 -14.16 16.60 -6.82
CA ASN A 25 -15.46 15.99 -7.05
C ASN A 25 -15.42 14.65 -7.81
N PHE A 26 -14.42 13.82 -7.55
CA PHE A 26 -14.30 12.47 -8.11
C PHE A 26 -13.95 11.45 -7.00
N PRO A 27 -14.59 10.26 -6.93
CA PRO A 27 -15.69 9.78 -7.79
C PRO A 27 -17.06 10.36 -7.42
N ALA A 28 -17.14 11.17 -6.35
CA ALA A 28 -18.38 11.77 -5.87
C ALA A 28 -18.16 13.25 -5.50
N PRO A 29 -19.22 14.07 -5.43
CA PRO A 29 -19.12 15.46 -4.98
C PRO A 29 -18.48 15.56 -3.59
N GLY A 30 -17.55 16.52 -3.43
CA GLY A 30 -16.81 16.75 -2.18
C GLY A 30 -15.56 15.90 -1.99
N VAL A 31 -15.34 14.86 -2.80
CA VAL A 31 -14.14 14.04 -2.77
C VAL A 31 -13.05 14.67 -3.64
N ILE A 32 -11.83 14.77 -3.11
CA ILE A 32 -10.63 15.11 -3.88
C ILE A 32 -9.88 13.82 -4.14
N PHE A 33 -9.71 13.48 -5.42
CA PHE A 33 -8.99 12.29 -5.83
C PHE A 33 -7.55 12.66 -6.22
N GLU A 34 -6.59 12.05 -5.55
CA GLU A 34 -5.19 12.22 -5.87
C GLU A 34 -4.76 11.18 -6.91
N ASP A 35 -4.54 11.65 -8.13
CA ASP A 35 -4.16 10.82 -9.28
C ASP A 35 -2.63 10.73 -9.38
N LEU A 36 -2.09 9.58 -9.04
CA LEU A 36 -0.66 9.25 -9.13
C LEU A 36 -0.23 8.79 -10.53
N THR A 37 -1.14 8.72 -11.51
CA THR A 37 -0.81 8.25 -12.87
C THR A 37 0.37 9.01 -13.48
N PRO A 38 0.46 10.35 -13.36
CA PRO A 38 1.61 11.07 -13.91
C PRO A 38 2.94 10.76 -13.21
N VAL A 39 2.89 10.45 -11.89
CA VAL A 39 4.08 10.03 -11.12
C VAL A 39 4.57 8.66 -11.62
N LEU A 40 3.65 7.72 -11.80
CA LEU A 40 3.96 6.37 -12.26
C LEU A 40 4.44 6.34 -13.73
N ALA A 41 4.00 7.28 -14.54
CA ALA A 41 4.39 7.40 -15.95
C ALA A 41 5.74 8.09 -16.17
N ASP A 42 6.29 8.73 -15.15
CA ASP A 42 7.59 9.40 -15.19
C ASP A 42 8.67 8.49 -14.60
N ALA A 43 9.70 8.19 -15.39
CA ALA A 43 10.72 7.20 -15.02
C ALA A 43 11.51 7.60 -13.76
N GLU A 44 11.87 8.89 -13.63
CA GLU A 44 12.62 9.39 -12.49
C GLU A 44 11.77 9.40 -11.20
N ALA A 45 10.53 9.91 -11.28
CA ALA A 45 9.61 9.94 -10.16
C ALA A 45 9.24 8.53 -9.68
N LEU A 46 8.98 7.60 -10.60
CA LEU A 46 8.72 6.21 -10.28
C LEU A 46 9.93 5.56 -9.58
N GLN A 47 11.14 5.78 -10.08
CA GLN A 47 12.35 5.25 -9.46
C GLN A 47 12.53 5.78 -8.04
N LEU A 48 12.42 7.09 -7.84
CA LEU A 48 12.51 7.73 -6.52
C LEU A 48 11.48 7.14 -5.54
N LEU A 49 10.23 6.97 -5.99
CA LEU A 49 9.14 6.43 -5.18
C LEU A 49 9.38 4.97 -4.80
N VAL A 50 9.80 4.14 -5.76
CA VAL A 50 10.09 2.73 -5.51
C VAL A 50 11.28 2.57 -4.56
N ASP A 51 12.32 3.41 -4.70
CA ASP A 51 13.50 3.38 -3.84
C ASP A 51 13.14 3.73 -2.39
N ASP A 52 12.29 4.71 -2.20
CA ASP A 52 11.83 5.17 -0.89
C ASP A 52 10.97 4.10 -0.19
N LEU A 53 9.99 3.54 -0.90
CA LEU A 53 9.15 2.44 -0.39
C LEU A 53 9.98 1.17 -0.09
N ALA A 54 10.98 0.87 -0.92
CA ALA A 54 11.88 -0.27 -0.70
C ALA A 54 12.74 -0.09 0.55
N ALA A 55 13.24 1.13 0.80
CA ALA A 55 13.98 1.45 2.02
C ALA A 55 13.10 1.29 3.27
N ALA A 56 11.84 1.74 3.22
CA ALA A 56 10.87 1.55 4.29
C ALA A 56 10.61 0.05 4.56
N ALA A 57 10.34 -0.73 3.51
CA ALA A 57 10.11 -2.18 3.63
C ALA A 57 11.33 -2.92 4.20
N THR A 58 12.54 -2.51 3.83
CA THR A 58 13.79 -3.05 4.38
C THR A 58 13.92 -2.74 5.88
N THR A 59 13.61 -1.51 6.30
CA THR A 59 13.61 -1.11 7.71
C THR A 59 12.60 -1.94 8.54
N MET A 60 11.46 -2.28 7.96
CA MET A 60 10.43 -3.15 8.53
C MET A 60 10.80 -4.64 8.46
N ARG A 61 11.97 -4.98 7.88
CA ARG A 61 12.45 -6.36 7.70
C ARG A 61 11.48 -7.25 6.94
N ALA A 62 10.96 -6.75 5.83
CA ALA A 62 10.08 -7.51 4.95
C ALA A 62 10.74 -8.80 4.45
N GLU A 63 9.99 -9.90 4.49
CA GLU A 63 10.33 -11.20 3.87
C GLU A 63 9.43 -11.48 2.67
N LEU A 64 8.35 -10.73 2.56
CA LEU A 64 7.39 -10.78 1.46
C LEU A 64 6.73 -9.39 1.32
N ILE A 65 6.52 -8.94 0.10
CA ILE A 65 5.80 -7.71 -0.18
C ILE A 65 4.37 -8.06 -0.58
N SER A 66 3.40 -7.31 -0.09
CA SER A 66 2.00 -7.46 -0.47
C SER A 66 1.46 -6.16 -1.07
N GLY A 67 0.78 -6.28 -2.21
CA GLY A 67 0.09 -5.16 -2.86
C GLY A 67 -1.42 -5.36 -2.87
N LEU A 68 -2.17 -4.26 -2.80
CA LEU A 68 -3.63 -4.26 -2.78
C LEU A 68 -4.19 -3.88 -4.16
N ASP A 69 -5.31 -4.51 -4.54
CA ASP A 69 -6.01 -4.29 -5.83
C ASP A 69 -6.61 -2.89 -5.90
N ALA A 70 -6.17 -2.02 -6.85
CA ALA A 70 -5.37 -2.34 -8.02
C ALA A 70 -4.04 -1.56 -8.08
N ARG A 71 -4.01 -0.30 -7.59
CA ARG A 71 -2.84 0.57 -7.75
C ARG A 71 -1.68 0.17 -6.86
N GLY A 72 -1.98 -0.42 -5.68
CA GLY A 72 -0.97 -1.03 -4.82
C GLY A 72 -0.15 -2.11 -5.50
N PHE A 73 -0.71 -2.84 -6.48
CA PHE A 73 0.04 -3.84 -7.24
C PHE A 73 1.21 -3.27 -8.01
N LEU A 74 1.04 -2.10 -8.63
CA LEU A 74 2.08 -1.47 -9.44
C LEU A 74 3.31 -1.16 -8.60
N LEU A 75 3.08 -0.56 -7.44
CA LEU A 75 4.13 -0.19 -6.48
C LEU A 75 4.76 -1.41 -5.83
N ALA A 76 3.93 -2.30 -5.29
CA ALA A 76 4.38 -3.51 -4.60
C ALA A 76 5.20 -4.43 -5.51
N SER A 77 4.82 -4.56 -6.80
CA SER A 77 5.57 -5.35 -7.78
C SER A 77 6.97 -4.79 -8.01
N ALA A 78 7.09 -3.46 -8.16
CA ALA A 78 8.37 -2.81 -8.37
C ALA A 78 9.27 -2.91 -7.12
N VAL A 79 8.68 -2.72 -5.91
CA VAL A 79 9.40 -2.86 -4.63
C VAL A 79 9.85 -4.31 -4.41
N ALA A 80 8.99 -5.30 -4.63
CA ALA A 80 9.32 -6.72 -4.49
C ALA A 80 10.47 -7.11 -5.42
N TYR A 81 10.40 -6.70 -6.70
CA TYR A 81 11.46 -6.93 -7.68
C TYR A 81 12.78 -6.29 -7.25
N LYS A 82 12.74 -5.03 -6.80
CA LYS A 82 13.93 -4.30 -6.33
C LYS A 82 14.60 -4.96 -5.12
N LEU A 83 13.80 -5.53 -4.20
CA LEU A 83 14.30 -6.18 -2.99
C LEU A 83 14.58 -7.67 -3.17
N GLU A 84 14.37 -8.21 -4.38
CA GLU A 84 14.49 -9.67 -4.67
C GLU A 84 13.57 -10.52 -3.77
N LEU A 85 12.40 -9.97 -3.40
CA LEU A 85 11.39 -10.64 -2.58
C LEU A 85 10.21 -11.13 -3.42
N GLY A 86 9.45 -12.07 -2.86
CA GLY A 86 8.18 -12.48 -3.44
C GLY A 86 7.10 -11.38 -3.34
N LEU A 87 6.06 -11.52 -4.18
CA LEU A 87 4.89 -10.64 -4.19
C LEU A 87 3.62 -11.41 -3.86
N LEU A 88 2.85 -10.92 -2.90
CA LEU A 88 1.51 -11.37 -2.55
C LEU A 88 0.47 -10.36 -3.07
N ALA A 89 -0.38 -10.80 -3.99
CA ALA A 89 -1.45 -9.96 -4.53
C ALA A 89 -2.75 -10.19 -3.76
N ILE A 90 -3.19 -9.20 -2.98
CA ILE A 90 -4.50 -9.21 -2.30
C ILE A 90 -5.54 -8.61 -3.25
N ARG A 91 -6.56 -9.42 -3.60
CA ARG A 91 -7.51 -9.07 -4.65
C ARG A 91 -8.87 -8.63 -4.10
N LYS A 92 -9.56 -7.78 -4.84
CA LYS A 92 -10.98 -7.53 -4.61
C LYS A 92 -11.80 -8.79 -4.85
N LYS A 93 -12.89 -8.95 -4.10
CA LYS A 93 -13.81 -10.10 -4.16
C LYS A 93 -14.19 -10.49 -5.59
N GLY A 94 -14.16 -11.78 -5.87
CA GLY A 94 -14.52 -12.34 -7.16
C GLY A 94 -13.44 -12.25 -8.25
N LYS A 95 -12.20 -11.90 -7.86
CA LYS A 95 -11.06 -11.83 -8.80
C LYS A 95 -10.10 -13.02 -8.68
N LEU A 96 -10.38 -13.95 -7.78
CA LEU A 96 -9.58 -15.17 -7.57
C LEU A 96 -10.44 -16.41 -7.76
N PRO A 97 -9.86 -17.51 -8.29
CA PRO A 97 -10.53 -18.79 -8.31
C PRO A 97 -10.65 -19.37 -6.88
N PRO A 98 -11.78 -20.03 -6.54
CA PRO A 98 -11.93 -20.67 -5.23
C PRO A 98 -10.98 -21.89 -5.09
N PRO A 99 -10.64 -22.30 -3.85
CA PRO A 99 -11.08 -21.74 -2.58
C PRO A 99 -10.30 -20.49 -2.17
N VAL A 100 -11.03 -19.50 -1.62
CA VAL A 100 -10.47 -18.23 -1.13
C VAL A 100 -10.78 -18.00 0.35
N ILE A 101 -10.00 -17.14 0.99
CA ILE A 101 -10.33 -16.50 2.26
C ILE A 101 -10.76 -15.08 1.94
N THR A 102 -11.86 -14.63 2.53
CA THR A 102 -12.48 -13.33 2.27
C THR A 102 -12.58 -12.52 3.55
N LYS A 103 -12.25 -11.23 3.49
CA LYS A 103 -12.53 -10.23 4.55
C LYS A 103 -13.35 -9.09 3.98
N GLU A 104 -14.48 -8.83 4.61
CA GLU A 104 -15.33 -7.69 4.29
C GLU A 104 -14.91 -6.47 5.12
N TYR A 105 -15.03 -5.29 4.53
CA TYR A 105 -14.77 -4.02 5.20
C TYR A 105 -15.76 -2.96 4.74
N ALA A 106 -16.05 -2.01 5.65
CA ALA A 106 -16.92 -0.89 5.37
C ALA A 106 -16.18 0.16 4.54
N LEU A 107 -16.85 0.66 3.52
CA LEU A 107 -16.50 1.87 2.79
C LEU A 107 -17.36 3.03 3.32
N GLU A 108 -17.05 4.24 2.89
CA GLU A 108 -17.87 5.43 3.17
C GLU A 108 -19.30 5.24 2.64
N TYR A 109 -19.45 4.54 1.52
CA TYR A 109 -20.73 4.18 0.91
C TYR A 109 -20.73 2.68 0.56
N GLY A 110 -21.27 1.85 1.49
CA GLY A 110 -21.41 0.41 1.27
C GLY A 110 -20.31 -0.44 1.91
N SER A 111 -20.11 -1.64 1.37
CA SER A 111 -19.06 -2.56 1.80
C SER A 111 -18.27 -3.09 0.60
N ALA A 112 -17.03 -3.44 0.85
CA ALA A 112 -16.18 -4.15 -0.11
C ALA A 112 -15.53 -5.35 0.58
N ALA A 113 -14.90 -6.22 -0.20
CA ALA A 113 -14.17 -7.34 0.37
C ALA A 113 -12.88 -7.61 -0.40
N LEU A 114 -11.88 -8.07 0.33
CA LEU A 114 -10.62 -8.55 -0.19
C LEU A 114 -10.53 -10.07 -0.05
N GLU A 115 -9.76 -10.68 -0.94
CA GLU A 115 -9.55 -12.12 -1.00
C GLU A 115 -8.09 -12.49 -1.18
N LEU A 116 -7.73 -13.62 -0.55
CA LEU A 116 -6.49 -14.37 -0.80
C LEU A 116 -6.81 -15.81 -1.16
N PRO A 117 -5.97 -16.48 -1.97
CA PRO A 117 -6.09 -17.93 -2.16
C PRO A 117 -5.93 -18.65 -0.83
N ARG A 118 -6.81 -19.59 -0.53
CA ARG A 118 -6.70 -20.42 0.69
C ARG A 118 -5.52 -21.39 0.62
N ASN A 119 -5.17 -21.83 -0.57
CA ASN A 119 -4.16 -22.86 -0.82
C ASN A 119 -3.06 -22.35 -1.74
N GLY A 120 -1.90 -23.03 -1.71
CA GLY A 120 -0.77 -22.74 -2.59
C GLY A 120 0.17 -21.65 -2.12
N ILE A 121 -0.12 -21.00 -0.98
CA ILE A 121 0.72 -19.99 -0.36
C ILE A 121 0.83 -20.29 1.13
N ASP A 122 2.04 -20.38 1.66
CA ASP A 122 2.32 -20.49 3.10
C ASP A 122 2.85 -19.15 3.61
N LEU A 123 2.04 -18.49 4.45
CA LEU A 123 2.38 -17.21 5.09
C LEU A 123 2.85 -17.39 6.54
N THR A 124 2.85 -18.61 7.07
CA THR A 124 3.13 -18.89 8.49
C THR A 124 4.44 -18.26 8.94
N GLY A 125 4.36 -17.33 9.90
CA GLY A 125 5.49 -16.64 10.49
C GLY A 125 6.23 -15.66 9.58
N LYS A 126 5.85 -15.49 8.31
CA LYS A 126 6.49 -14.56 7.38
C LYS A 126 6.15 -13.11 7.71
N LYS A 127 7.16 -12.27 7.68
CA LYS A 127 7.04 -10.81 7.85
C LYS A 127 6.66 -10.15 6.53
N ILE A 128 5.47 -9.59 6.48
CA ILE A 128 4.88 -9.05 5.26
C ILE A 128 4.69 -7.53 5.41
N VAL A 129 5.15 -6.77 4.42
CA VAL A 129 4.86 -5.33 4.33
C VAL A 129 3.75 -5.13 3.31
N LEU A 130 2.67 -4.47 3.75
CA LEU A 130 1.54 -4.09 2.91
C LEU A 130 1.83 -2.75 2.21
N ILE A 131 1.70 -2.74 0.89
CA ILE A 131 1.89 -1.53 0.08
C ILE A 131 0.59 -1.17 -0.64
N ASP A 132 0.19 0.08 -0.50
CA ASP A 132 -0.90 0.67 -1.28
C ASP A 132 -0.54 2.11 -1.70
N ASP A 133 -1.32 2.70 -2.56
CA ASP A 133 -1.10 4.08 -3.00
C ASP A 133 -1.63 5.11 -2.01
N VAL A 134 -2.81 4.90 -1.44
CA VAL A 134 -3.48 5.89 -0.58
C VAL A 134 -4.05 5.25 0.68
N LEU A 135 -3.73 5.82 1.82
CA LEU A 135 -4.41 5.59 3.09
C LEU A 135 -5.52 6.62 3.26
N ALA A 136 -6.77 6.20 3.08
CA ALA A 136 -7.95 7.02 3.34
C ALA A 136 -8.57 6.66 4.71
N THR A 137 -9.60 5.85 4.75
CA THR A 137 -10.26 5.42 6.01
C THR A 137 -9.56 4.25 6.71
N GLY A 138 -8.53 3.66 6.13
CA GLY A 138 -7.82 2.50 6.66
C GLY A 138 -8.51 1.15 6.48
N GLY A 139 -9.75 1.12 5.98
CA GLY A 139 -10.53 -0.12 5.87
C GLY A 139 -9.89 -1.19 4.99
N THR A 140 -9.31 -0.81 3.86
CA THR A 140 -8.64 -1.72 2.93
C THR A 140 -7.40 -2.34 3.56
N LEU A 141 -6.53 -1.52 4.18
CA LEU A 141 -5.32 -2.00 4.85
C LEU A 141 -5.65 -2.88 6.06
N LEU A 142 -6.68 -2.54 6.83
CA LEU A 142 -7.15 -3.36 7.95
C LEU A 142 -7.64 -4.74 7.46
N ALA A 143 -8.48 -4.78 6.43
CA ALA A 143 -8.96 -6.05 5.86
C ALA A 143 -7.80 -6.92 5.32
N ALA A 144 -6.80 -6.28 4.71
CA ALA A 144 -5.60 -6.96 4.24
C ALA A 144 -4.74 -7.49 5.39
N HIS A 145 -4.61 -6.72 6.49
CA HIS A 145 -3.96 -7.15 7.73
C HIS A 145 -4.61 -8.42 8.27
N ASP A 146 -5.93 -8.40 8.40
CA ASP A 146 -6.70 -9.53 8.92
C ASP A 146 -6.52 -10.78 8.05
N LEU A 147 -6.56 -10.64 6.71
CA LEU A 147 -6.33 -11.77 5.78
C LEU A 147 -4.96 -12.41 5.98
N ILE A 148 -3.90 -11.59 6.11
CA ILE A 148 -2.54 -12.07 6.34
C ILE A 148 -2.45 -12.79 7.69
N THR A 149 -3.03 -12.21 8.74
CA THR A 149 -2.99 -12.76 10.09
C THR A 149 -3.79 -14.06 10.18
N ASP A 150 -4.96 -14.14 9.55
CA ASP A 150 -5.77 -15.37 9.48
C ASP A 150 -5.03 -16.53 8.77
N MET A 151 -4.08 -16.21 7.89
CA MET A 151 -3.20 -17.18 7.23
C MET A 151 -1.88 -17.43 8.00
N GLY A 152 -1.74 -16.93 9.22
CA GLY A 152 -0.57 -17.13 10.07
C GLY A 152 0.63 -16.23 9.73
N GLY A 153 0.46 -15.25 8.85
CA GLY A 153 1.47 -14.24 8.53
C GLY A 153 1.57 -13.15 9.60
N ILE A 154 2.65 -12.40 9.56
CA ILE A 154 2.93 -11.26 10.44
C ILE A 154 2.97 -10.00 9.58
N VAL A 155 2.07 -9.04 9.81
CA VAL A 155 2.17 -7.73 9.16
C VAL A 155 3.28 -6.95 9.84
N ALA A 156 4.42 -6.82 9.15
CA ALA A 156 5.61 -6.12 9.63
C ALA A 156 5.49 -4.60 9.51
N GLY A 157 4.56 -4.12 8.71
CA GLY A 157 4.25 -2.71 8.55
C GLY A 157 3.42 -2.41 7.30
N TYR A 158 3.11 -1.14 7.18
CA TYR A 158 2.36 -0.56 6.07
C TYR A 158 3.20 0.52 5.40
N ALA A 159 3.19 0.57 4.08
CA ALA A 159 3.84 1.63 3.32
C ALA A 159 2.87 2.18 2.26
N VAL A 160 2.57 3.46 2.33
CA VAL A 160 1.65 4.14 1.41
C VAL A 160 2.28 5.39 0.83
N VAL A 161 1.84 5.79 -0.35
CA VAL A 161 2.36 7.01 -0.98
C VAL A 161 1.76 8.25 -0.34
N LEU A 162 0.44 8.26 -0.15
CA LEU A 162 -0.31 9.40 0.38
C LEU A 162 -1.21 8.99 1.53
N GLU A 163 -1.44 9.91 2.47
CA GLU A 163 -2.49 9.80 3.48
C GLU A 163 -3.50 10.94 3.29
N VAL A 164 -4.80 10.59 3.33
CA VAL A 164 -5.87 11.59 3.22
C VAL A 164 -6.16 12.19 4.57
N THR A 165 -5.93 13.50 4.71
CA THR A 165 -6.19 14.25 5.94
C THR A 165 -7.67 14.20 6.34
N GLY A 166 -7.93 14.07 7.64
CA GLY A 166 -9.29 14.14 8.21
C GLY A 166 -10.10 12.85 8.17
N LEU A 167 -9.60 11.76 7.54
CA LEU A 167 -10.27 10.46 7.54
C LEU A 167 -9.77 9.51 8.64
N ASN A 168 -8.71 9.90 9.36
CA ASN A 168 -8.15 9.18 10.52
C ASN A 168 -7.86 7.69 10.24
N GLY A 169 -7.43 7.37 9.02
CA GLY A 169 -7.20 5.99 8.59
C GLY A 169 -6.14 5.27 9.41
N ARG A 170 -5.10 6.00 9.86
CA ARG A 170 -4.02 5.44 10.68
C ARG A 170 -4.50 4.92 12.03
N ASP A 171 -5.50 5.57 12.65
CA ASP A 171 -6.04 5.21 13.95
C ASP A 171 -6.78 3.85 13.94
N ARG A 172 -7.13 3.36 12.76
CA ARG A 172 -7.79 2.07 12.57
C ARG A 172 -6.83 0.91 12.31
N LEU A 173 -5.56 1.23 12.02
CA LEU A 173 -4.57 0.19 11.75
C LEU A 173 -4.09 -0.43 13.06
N PRO A 174 -3.92 -1.77 13.12
CA PRO A 174 -3.25 -2.44 14.22
C PRO A 174 -1.83 -1.93 14.45
N ASP A 175 -1.30 -2.17 15.65
CA ASP A 175 0.02 -1.71 16.06
C ASP A 175 1.14 -2.35 15.23
N ALA A 176 1.47 -1.68 14.13
CA ALA A 176 2.59 -1.98 13.26
C ALA A 176 3.08 -0.67 12.60
N PRO A 177 4.38 -0.57 12.25
CA PRO A 177 4.92 0.63 11.64
C PRO A 177 4.15 1.06 10.39
N LEU A 178 3.77 2.34 10.32
CA LEU A 178 3.19 2.97 9.12
C LEU A 178 4.21 3.94 8.53
N TYR A 179 4.56 3.74 7.27
CA TYR A 179 5.35 4.66 6.48
C TYR A 179 4.48 5.36 5.44
N VAL A 180 4.53 6.68 5.42
CA VAL A 180 3.85 7.53 4.44
C VAL A 180 4.91 8.34 3.70
N VAL A 181 4.96 8.24 2.37
CA VAL A 181 5.98 8.94 1.55
C VAL A 181 5.75 10.44 1.60
N SER A 182 4.53 10.87 1.34
CA SER A 182 4.12 12.28 1.43
C SER A 182 3.10 12.43 2.55
N GLU A 183 3.53 13.06 3.63
CA GLU A 183 2.63 13.51 4.68
C GLU A 183 1.89 14.76 4.20
N PRO A 184 0.62 14.94 4.60
CA PRO A 184 -0.21 16.08 4.17
C PRO A 184 0.34 17.42 4.63
#